data_1f1e61188059f764abc90edd3b823ed1
#
_entry.id   1f1e61188059f764abc90edd3b823ed1
#
_cell.length_a   1.000
_cell.length_b   1.000
_cell.length_c   1.000
_cell.angle_alpha   90.00
_cell.angle_beta   90.00
_cell.angle_gamma   90.00
#
_symmetry.space_group_name_H-M   'P 1'
#
loop_
_entity.id
_entity.type
_entity.pdbx_description
1 polymer ?
#
loop_
_entity_poly.entity_id
_entity_poly.type
_entity_poly.pdbx_seq_one_letter_code
_entity_poly.pdbx_strand_id
1 'polypeptide(L)'
;MKTVSEQMELARKAQAIVNDYTQEQIDEICLAIGWEVYEDENIAKLAKMAVEETGYGNVQSKIIKHKRKVGGVLHDIKGAKSVGLIERNEETGISKYAKPVGVVCAILPATNPTATCGGKAVGILKGRNAVIFKPSSRALKSTTEAINMMRAGLRKVGAPEDLIQVLEDPSREAITELMKVSDLIVATGSGQVVRAAYSSGTPAYGVGQGNACAIVAEDADVAEAAKMICGSKLFDYATSCSSENAVIPVEAVYDQFMAEMKKNGCYLVTGEDREKLKNHMWKPNAKGKIALNPDIIAKSAQVIADGAGISIEGTDILLVEGMEPILGDKFHDEKISPVLTVYKAKDFKDAYRILVELTNLVGRGHSCGIHTYKHEYIEFLGEHMKSSRITVRQSMSAGNGGHPFNRMPSTATLGCGTWGGNSTTENVHWRHFINVTWVNEPVAPWTFTDEDMWGDFWKKYGK
;
A
#
# COMPACT_ATOMS: atom_id res chain seq x y z
N MET A 1 -7.42 26.05 17.84
CA MET A 1 -7.10 25.28 16.62
C MET A 1 -6.55 26.26 15.61
N LYS A 2 -5.39 25.94 15.03
CA LYS A 2 -4.81 26.73 13.94
C LYS A 2 -5.61 26.49 12.65
N THR A 3 -5.77 27.52 11.85
CA THR A 3 -6.31 27.40 10.49
C THR A 3 -5.33 26.68 9.58
N VAL A 4 -5.80 26.20 8.42
CA VAL A 4 -4.93 25.60 7.40
C VAL A 4 -3.86 26.59 6.96
N SER A 5 -4.21 27.86 6.77
CA SER A 5 -3.27 28.92 6.38
C SER A 5 -2.14 29.10 7.41
N GLU A 6 -2.47 29.15 8.69
CA GLU A 6 -1.47 29.26 9.78
C GLU A 6 -0.55 28.03 9.84
N GLN A 7 -1.12 26.82 9.68
CA GLN A 7 -0.34 25.58 9.65
C GLN A 7 0.59 25.52 8.42
N MET A 8 0.10 25.94 7.25
CA MET A 8 0.91 26.02 6.02
C MET A 8 2.05 27.04 6.17
N GLU A 9 1.81 28.20 6.77
CA GLU A 9 2.86 29.19 7.03
C GLU A 9 3.97 28.64 7.91
N LEU A 10 3.61 27.96 9.03
CA LEU A 10 4.57 27.30 9.91
C LEU A 10 5.35 26.19 9.19
N ALA A 11 4.66 25.36 8.40
CA ALA A 11 5.29 24.31 7.62
C ALA A 11 6.28 24.86 6.59
N ARG A 12 5.92 25.94 5.87
CA ARG A 12 6.81 26.58 4.90
C ARG A 12 8.02 27.22 5.54
N LYS A 13 7.86 27.87 6.71
CA LYS A 13 9.00 28.40 7.49
C LYS A 13 9.96 27.29 7.92
N ALA A 14 9.42 26.19 8.44
CA ALA A 14 10.21 25.02 8.83
C ALA A 14 10.93 24.39 7.64
N GLN A 15 10.23 24.23 6.51
CA GLN A 15 10.79 23.67 5.28
C GLN A 15 11.91 24.56 4.70
N ALA A 16 11.75 25.89 4.76
CA ALA A 16 12.77 26.83 4.30
C ALA A 16 14.09 26.67 5.09
N ILE A 17 14.03 26.41 6.38
CA ILE A 17 15.21 26.16 7.23
C ILE A 17 15.97 24.92 6.75
N VAL A 18 15.27 23.80 6.53
CA VAL A 18 15.92 22.54 6.13
C VAL A 18 16.30 22.49 4.64
N ASN A 19 15.90 23.49 3.86
CA ASN A 19 16.31 23.58 2.46
C ASN A 19 17.82 23.67 2.29
N ASP A 20 18.52 24.27 3.27
CA ASP A 20 19.97 24.44 3.26
C ASP A 20 20.71 23.33 4.03
N TYR A 21 19.99 22.35 4.57
CA TYR A 21 20.61 21.24 5.30
C TYR A 21 21.37 20.29 4.37
N THR A 22 22.51 19.78 4.87
CA THR A 22 23.32 18.78 4.18
C THR A 22 22.62 17.41 4.15
N GLN A 23 23.16 16.48 3.37
CA GLN A 23 22.65 15.10 3.33
C GLN A 23 22.72 14.45 4.71
N GLU A 24 23.82 14.68 5.46
CA GLU A 24 24.07 14.12 6.79
C GLU A 24 23.03 14.64 7.80
N GLN A 25 22.72 15.94 7.79
CA GLN A 25 21.72 16.54 8.65
C GLN A 25 20.31 15.97 8.36
N ILE A 26 19.97 15.77 7.10
CA ILE A 26 18.70 15.16 6.71
C ILE A 26 18.65 13.70 7.10
N ASP A 27 19.74 12.96 6.96
CA ASP A 27 19.82 11.56 7.38
C ASP A 27 19.68 11.43 8.90
N GLU A 28 20.26 12.35 9.67
CA GLU A 28 20.10 12.41 11.12
C GLU A 28 18.66 12.71 11.54
N ILE A 29 17.99 13.64 10.87
CA ILE A 29 16.55 13.91 11.08
C ILE A 29 15.72 12.64 10.84
N CYS A 30 15.96 11.93 9.71
CA CYS A 30 15.23 10.72 9.39
C CYS A 30 15.44 9.62 10.43
N LEU A 31 16.67 9.46 10.93
CA LEU A 31 16.99 8.50 12.00
C LEU A 31 16.31 8.90 13.33
N ALA A 32 16.38 10.20 13.70
CA ALA A 32 15.80 10.69 14.94
C ALA A 32 14.28 10.49 14.98
N ILE A 33 13.54 10.92 13.94
CA ILE A 33 12.09 10.73 13.89
C ILE A 33 11.70 9.27 13.75
N GLY A 34 12.49 8.50 12.99
CA GLY A 34 12.25 7.08 12.79
C GLY A 34 12.41 6.28 14.09
N TRP A 35 13.42 6.60 14.90
CA TRP A 35 13.66 5.95 16.19
C TRP A 35 12.47 6.11 17.15
N GLU A 36 11.90 7.30 17.23
CA GLU A 36 10.77 7.59 18.14
C GLU A 36 9.52 6.73 17.86
N VAL A 37 9.37 6.24 16.64
CA VAL A 37 8.25 5.36 16.24
C VAL A 37 8.70 3.94 15.87
N TYR A 38 9.94 3.58 16.22
CA TYR A 38 10.55 2.27 16.00
C TYR A 38 11.03 1.60 17.30
N GLU A 39 11.32 2.37 18.33
CA GLU A 39 11.72 1.90 19.65
C GLU A 39 10.60 1.06 20.28
N ASP A 40 10.96 -0.02 20.98
CA ASP A 40 10.02 -1.07 21.39
C ASP A 40 8.89 -0.57 22.33
N GLU A 41 9.20 0.27 23.32
CA GLU A 41 8.19 0.83 24.24
C GLU A 41 7.21 1.74 23.52
N ASN A 42 7.72 2.60 22.64
CA ASN A 42 6.91 3.52 21.85
C ASN A 42 6.01 2.77 20.88
N ILE A 43 6.55 1.74 20.19
CA ILE A 43 5.75 0.90 19.30
C ILE A 43 4.64 0.19 20.07
N ALA A 44 4.94 -0.39 21.22
CA ALA A 44 3.95 -1.09 22.04
C ALA A 44 2.80 -0.15 22.45
N LYS A 45 3.15 1.09 22.88
CA LYS A 45 2.17 2.14 23.18
C LYS A 45 1.32 2.50 21.97
N LEU A 46 1.95 2.83 20.84
CA LEU A 46 1.26 3.22 19.61
C LEU A 46 0.36 2.11 19.05
N ALA A 47 0.83 0.86 19.09
CA ALA A 47 0.06 -0.31 18.64
C ALA A 47 -1.19 -0.52 19.51
N LYS A 48 -1.04 -0.44 20.83
CA LYS A 48 -2.15 -0.53 21.78
C LYS A 48 -3.16 0.60 21.55
N MET A 49 -2.72 1.85 21.49
CA MET A 49 -3.57 3.00 21.22
C MET A 49 -4.34 2.87 19.90
N ALA A 50 -3.66 2.42 18.83
CA ALA A 50 -4.29 2.26 17.53
C ALA A 50 -5.39 1.20 17.52
N VAL A 51 -5.19 0.06 18.20
CA VAL A 51 -6.21 -0.98 18.32
C VAL A 51 -7.37 -0.53 19.19
N GLU A 52 -7.11 0.08 20.35
CA GLU A 52 -8.15 0.58 21.25
C GLU A 52 -9.01 1.67 20.60
N GLU A 53 -8.41 2.59 19.87
CA GLU A 53 -9.11 3.70 19.21
C GLU A 53 -9.91 3.25 17.99
N THR A 54 -9.32 2.41 17.14
CA THR A 54 -9.95 2.02 15.86
C THR A 54 -10.81 0.77 15.98
N GLY A 55 -10.50 -0.10 16.93
CA GLY A 55 -11.02 -1.45 17.02
C GLY A 55 -10.55 -2.37 15.88
N TYR A 56 -9.48 -2.02 15.15
CA TYR A 56 -8.99 -2.72 13.96
C TYR A 56 -7.69 -3.49 14.19
N GLY A 57 -7.68 -4.76 13.81
CA GLY A 57 -6.52 -5.61 13.88
C GLY A 57 -6.15 -6.03 15.30
N ASN A 58 -4.89 -6.32 15.54
CA ASN A 58 -4.37 -6.74 16.84
C ASN A 58 -3.01 -6.09 17.16
N VAL A 59 -2.71 -5.95 18.45
CA VAL A 59 -1.52 -5.25 18.94
C VAL A 59 -0.22 -5.85 18.41
N GLN A 60 -0.11 -7.18 18.43
CA GLN A 60 1.12 -7.87 17.99
C GLN A 60 1.42 -7.61 16.49
N SER A 61 0.42 -7.70 15.66
CA SER A 61 0.58 -7.39 14.23
C SER A 61 0.91 -5.93 13.98
N LYS A 62 0.34 -5.00 14.76
CA LYS A 62 0.68 -3.57 14.67
C LYS A 62 2.14 -3.31 15.04
N ILE A 63 2.67 -3.96 16.08
CA ILE A 63 4.09 -3.91 16.45
C ILE A 63 4.96 -4.37 15.26
N ILE A 64 4.64 -5.53 14.68
CA ILE A 64 5.36 -6.05 13.51
C ILE A 64 5.28 -5.07 12.33
N LYS A 65 4.12 -4.41 12.12
CA LYS A 65 3.98 -3.41 11.07
C LYS A 65 4.91 -2.21 11.26
N HIS A 66 5.08 -1.71 12.47
CA HIS A 66 6.05 -0.64 12.74
C HIS A 66 7.46 -1.08 12.36
N LYS A 67 7.91 -2.24 12.85
CA LYS A 67 9.23 -2.79 12.51
C LYS A 67 9.43 -2.95 11.00
N ARG A 68 8.44 -3.46 10.28
CA ARG A 68 8.53 -3.65 8.83
C ARG A 68 8.42 -2.35 8.04
N LYS A 69 7.45 -1.48 8.37
CA LYS A 69 7.18 -0.28 7.55
C LYS A 69 8.12 0.88 7.87
N VAL A 70 8.34 1.19 9.13
CA VAL A 70 9.30 2.24 9.50
C VAL A 70 10.73 1.75 9.28
N GLY A 71 11.08 0.57 9.80
CA GLY A 71 12.41 -0.02 9.63
C GLY A 71 12.77 -0.28 8.17
N GLY A 72 11.82 -0.74 7.36
CA GLY A 72 12.03 -0.94 5.93
C GLY A 72 12.33 0.37 5.20
N VAL A 73 11.57 1.45 5.48
CA VAL A 73 11.84 2.76 4.88
C VAL A 73 13.20 3.31 5.32
N LEU A 74 13.57 3.18 6.60
CA LEU A 74 14.89 3.57 7.09
C LEU A 74 16.00 2.79 6.40
N HIS A 75 15.81 1.48 6.18
CA HIS A 75 16.75 0.67 5.41
C HIS A 75 16.89 1.16 3.97
N ASP A 76 15.77 1.45 3.30
CA ASP A 76 15.75 1.86 1.89
C ASP A 76 16.39 3.24 1.65
N ILE A 77 16.36 4.13 2.65
CA ILE A 77 16.97 5.47 2.54
C ILE A 77 18.42 5.50 2.98
N LYS A 78 18.94 4.44 3.60
CA LYS A 78 20.33 4.38 4.07
C LYS A 78 21.29 4.51 2.90
N GLY A 79 22.11 5.56 2.93
CA GLY A 79 23.06 5.87 1.84
C GLY A 79 22.41 6.42 0.56
N ALA A 80 21.10 6.62 0.54
CA ALA A 80 20.41 7.22 -0.59
C ALA A 80 20.66 8.73 -0.65
N LYS A 81 21.11 9.20 -1.81
CA LYS A 81 21.34 10.64 -2.07
C LYS A 81 20.03 11.33 -2.41
N SER A 82 19.64 12.30 -1.60
CA SER A 82 18.41 13.09 -1.75
C SER A 82 18.65 14.60 -1.65
N VAL A 83 19.91 15.01 -1.50
CA VAL A 83 20.34 16.42 -1.37
C VAL A 83 21.43 16.72 -2.39
N GLY A 84 21.28 17.84 -3.10
CA GLY A 84 22.28 18.30 -4.07
C GLY A 84 22.43 17.33 -5.25
N LEU A 85 23.66 17.08 -5.68
CA LEU A 85 23.97 16.20 -6.81
C LEU A 85 23.72 14.74 -6.44
N ILE A 86 22.74 14.13 -7.11
CA ILE A 86 22.34 12.73 -6.87
C ILE A 86 22.83 11.76 -7.94
N GLU A 87 23.07 12.25 -9.13
CA GLU A 87 23.56 11.45 -10.27
C GLU A 87 24.37 12.33 -11.22
N ARG A 88 25.48 11.81 -11.73
CA ARG A 88 26.26 12.39 -12.83
C ARG A 88 26.61 11.31 -13.83
N ASN A 89 26.37 11.58 -15.10
CA ASN A 89 26.78 10.73 -16.21
C ASN A 89 27.64 11.58 -17.16
N GLU A 90 28.94 11.33 -17.19
CA GLU A 90 29.89 12.08 -18.01
C GLU A 90 29.75 11.77 -19.51
N GLU A 91 29.31 10.56 -19.87
CA GLU A 91 29.10 10.16 -21.26
C GLU A 91 27.96 10.96 -21.91
N THR A 92 26.88 11.17 -21.17
CA THR A 92 25.71 11.94 -21.65
C THR A 92 25.79 13.45 -21.30
N GLY A 93 26.76 13.86 -20.48
CA GLY A 93 26.88 15.22 -19.97
C GLY A 93 25.76 15.62 -19.00
N ILE A 94 25.00 14.64 -18.46
CA ILE A 94 23.83 14.91 -17.62
C ILE A 94 24.18 14.77 -16.14
N SER A 95 23.85 15.83 -15.39
CA SER A 95 23.87 15.84 -13.94
C SER A 95 22.48 16.08 -13.37
N LYS A 96 22.07 15.32 -12.33
CA LYS A 96 20.76 15.46 -11.69
C LYS A 96 20.92 15.96 -10.26
N TYR A 97 20.17 16.99 -9.91
CA TYR A 97 20.16 17.61 -8.59
C TYR A 97 18.78 17.46 -7.93
N ALA A 98 18.77 16.87 -6.74
CA ALA A 98 17.53 16.74 -5.95
C ALA A 98 17.17 18.07 -5.26
N LYS A 99 15.89 18.39 -5.31
CA LYS A 99 15.28 19.55 -4.65
C LYS A 99 14.02 19.10 -3.91
N PRO A 100 13.61 19.79 -2.84
CA PRO A 100 12.35 19.47 -2.16
C PRO A 100 11.15 19.72 -3.07
N VAL A 101 10.05 19.05 -2.82
CA VAL A 101 8.74 19.36 -3.40
C VAL A 101 8.06 20.49 -2.64
N GLY A 102 8.31 20.65 -1.34
CA GLY A 102 7.73 21.69 -0.49
C GLY A 102 6.96 21.13 0.71
N VAL A 103 5.70 21.52 0.87
CA VAL A 103 4.81 21.06 1.94
C VAL A 103 3.89 19.97 1.39
N VAL A 104 3.93 18.79 2.01
CA VAL A 104 3.16 17.61 1.60
C VAL A 104 1.90 17.46 2.47
N CYS A 105 0.74 17.33 1.83
CA CYS A 105 -0.48 16.86 2.47
C CYS A 105 -0.48 15.34 2.50
N ALA A 106 -0.42 14.72 3.66
CA ALA A 106 -0.39 13.26 3.79
C ALA A 106 -1.68 12.72 4.44
N ILE A 107 -2.53 12.06 3.66
CA ILE A 107 -3.78 11.48 4.15
C ILE A 107 -3.56 10.03 4.55
N LEU A 108 -4.01 9.69 5.76
CA LEU A 108 -3.75 8.40 6.42
C LEU A 108 -5.03 7.56 6.58
N PRO A 109 -4.94 6.23 6.41
CA PRO A 109 -6.05 5.31 6.64
C PRO A 109 -6.22 4.99 8.13
N ALA A 110 -7.40 4.51 8.53
CA ALA A 110 -7.64 3.99 9.87
C ALA A 110 -7.03 2.60 10.11
N THR A 111 -6.85 1.81 9.06
CA THR A 111 -6.41 0.41 9.14
C THR A 111 -4.96 0.25 9.60
N ASN A 112 -4.12 1.25 9.31
CA ASN A 112 -2.71 1.23 9.69
C ASN A 112 -2.20 2.66 9.95
N PRO A 113 -2.71 3.36 10.99
CA PRO A 113 -2.50 4.80 11.13
C PRO A 113 -1.07 5.17 11.51
N THR A 114 -0.52 4.58 12.56
CA THR A 114 0.73 5.01 13.20
C THR A 114 1.97 4.57 12.41
N ALA A 115 2.04 3.32 11.96
CA ALA A 115 3.17 2.83 11.13
C ALA A 115 3.19 3.49 9.74
N THR A 116 2.01 3.77 9.14
CA THR A 116 1.94 4.52 7.87
C THR A 116 2.38 5.97 8.08
N CYS A 117 2.02 6.60 9.19
CA CYS A 117 2.47 7.94 9.56
C CYS A 117 3.99 7.99 9.66
N GLY A 118 4.61 7.11 10.46
CA GLY A 118 6.05 7.05 10.65
C GLY A 118 6.82 6.82 9.34
N GLY A 119 6.45 5.79 8.57
CA GLY A 119 7.10 5.49 7.30
C GLY A 119 6.98 6.63 6.27
N LYS A 120 5.81 7.29 6.19
CA LYS A 120 5.62 8.46 5.31
C LYS A 120 6.44 9.66 5.80
N ALA A 121 6.47 9.97 7.10
CA ALA A 121 7.26 11.06 7.64
C ALA A 121 8.73 10.92 7.25
N VAL A 122 9.33 9.74 7.49
CA VAL A 122 10.72 9.44 7.13
C VAL A 122 10.97 9.65 5.62
N GLY A 123 10.11 9.10 4.76
CA GLY A 123 10.27 9.24 3.31
C GLY A 123 10.10 10.66 2.80
N ILE A 124 9.18 11.44 3.38
CA ILE A 124 8.92 12.84 3.01
C ILE A 124 10.06 13.75 3.46
N LEU A 125 10.49 13.62 4.73
CA LEU A 125 11.57 14.44 5.27
C LEU A 125 12.93 14.13 4.63
N LYS A 126 13.14 12.90 4.13
CA LYS A 126 14.33 12.56 3.32
C LYS A 126 14.50 13.49 2.12
N GLY A 127 13.41 14.02 1.56
CA GLY A 127 13.42 15.02 0.48
C GLY A 127 13.51 16.48 0.96
N ARG A 128 13.79 16.77 2.21
CA ARG A 128 13.79 18.13 2.81
C ARG A 128 12.43 18.82 2.76
N ASN A 129 11.35 18.07 2.88
CA ASN A 129 9.99 18.59 2.87
C ASN A 129 9.43 18.75 4.27
N ALA A 130 8.38 19.57 4.39
CA ALA A 130 7.48 19.52 5.53
C ALA A 130 6.23 18.69 5.20
N VAL A 131 5.54 18.20 6.22
CA VAL A 131 4.31 17.42 6.07
C VAL A 131 3.24 17.83 7.06
N ILE A 132 2.01 17.97 6.55
CA ILE A 132 0.80 18.10 7.36
C ILE A 132 -0.02 16.81 7.18
N PHE A 133 -0.11 16.03 8.23
CA PHE A 133 -0.88 14.78 8.23
C PHE A 133 -2.35 15.04 8.47
N LYS A 134 -3.19 14.43 7.65
CA LYS A 134 -4.62 14.30 7.87
C LYS A 134 -4.95 12.87 8.29
N PRO A 135 -5.09 12.57 9.58
CA PRO A 135 -5.52 11.26 10.07
C PRO A 135 -6.94 10.91 9.67
N SER A 136 -7.26 9.62 9.67
CA SER A 136 -8.65 9.18 9.73
C SER A 136 -9.27 9.66 11.05
N SER A 137 -10.54 10.05 11.04
CA SER A 137 -11.27 10.43 12.26
C SER A 137 -11.32 9.30 13.31
N ARG A 138 -11.20 8.03 12.85
CA ARG A 138 -11.17 6.85 13.73
C ARG A 138 -9.78 6.57 14.35
N ALA A 139 -8.75 7.35 13.99
CA ALA A 139 -7.37 7.12 14.42
C ALA A 139 -6.65 8.44 14.71
N LEU A 140 -7.39 9.45 15.16
CA LEU A 140 -6.86 10.78 15.40
C LEU A 140 -5.88 10.79 16.56
N LYS A 141 -6.25 10.17 17.69
CA LYS A 141 -5.46 10.18 18.92
C LYS A 141 -4.13 9.42 18.74
N SER A 142 -4.19 8.20 18.25
CA SER A 142 -3.00 7.37 18.04
C SER A 142 -2.05 7.98 17.00
N THR A 143 -2.58 8.57 15.92
CA THR A 143 -1.76 9.26 14.93
C THR A 143 -1.13 10.53 15.48
N THR A 144 -1.89 11.33 16.24
CA THR A 144 -1.36 12.55 16.90
C THR A 144 -0.23 12.20 17.87
N GLU A 145 -0.36 11.12 18.62
CA GLU A 145 0.70 10.65 19.51
C GLU A 145 1.98 10.27 18.74
N ALA A 146 1.84 9.52 17.63
CA ALA A 146 2.99 9.20 16.77
C ALA A 146 3.67 10.48 16.22
N ILE A 147 2.89 11.49 15.85
CA ILE A 147 3.40 12.80 15.40
C ILE A 147 4.14 13.51 16.55
N ASN A 148 3.59 13.52 17.75
CA ASN A 148 4.23 14.13 18.92
C ASN A 148 5.57 13.45 19.27
N MET A 149 5.64 12.12 19.18
CA MET A 149 6.88 11.37 19.35
C MET A 149 7.91 11.78 18.28
N MET A 150 7.54 11.83 17.00
CA MET A 150 8.44 12.27 15.93
C MET A 150 8.90 13.71 16.09
N ARG A 151 8.03 14.63 16.56
CA ARG A 151 8.41 16.00 16.91
C ARG A 151 9.43 16.05 18.06
N ALA A 152 9.32 15.13 19.03
CA ALA A 152 10.36 14.99 20.04
C ALA A 152 11.71 14.56 19.44
N GLY A 153 11.70 13.68 18.43
CA GLY A 153 12.89 13.34 17.66
C GLY A 153 13.51 14.55 16.94
N LEU A 154 12.68 15.40 16.32
CA LEU A 154 13.16 16.64 15.70
C LEU A 154 13.84 17.57 16.73
N ARG A 155 13.25 17.75 17.91
CA ARG A 155 13.87 18.55 18.99
C ARG A 155 15.24 18.02 19.40
N LYS A 156 15.41 16.71 19.48
CA LYS A 156 16.69 16.07 19.87
C LYS A 156 17.85 16.46 18.95
N VAL A 157 17.57 16.65 17.67
CA VAL A 157 18.57 17.01 16.66
C VAL A 157 18.53 18.50 16.27
N GLY A 158 17.81 19.33 17.01
CA GLY A 158 17.71 20.77 16.78
C GLY A 158 17.00 21.17 15.48
N ALA A 159 16.19 20.27 14.92
CA ALA A 159 15.41 20.54 13.71
C ALA A 159 14.04 21.16 14.03
N PRO A 160 13.46 21.96 13.11
CA PRO A 160 12.17 22.59 13.33
C PRO A 160 11.04 21.57 13.53
N GLU A 161 10.29 21.68 14.62
CA GLU A 161 9.18 20.78 14.93
C GLU A 161 8.03 20.86 13.91
N ASP A 162 7.82 22.04 13.32
CA ASP A 162 6.75 22.27 12.35
C ASP A 162 7.01 21.65 10.97
N LEU A 163 8.12 20.90 10.81
CA LEU A 163 8.31 19.97 9.70
C LEU A 163 7.27 18.86 9.69
N ILE A 164 6.74 18.50 10.86
CA ILE A 164 5.71 17.46 11.00
C ILE A 164 4.54 18.02 11.81
N GLN A 165 3.38 18.12 11.17
CA GLN A 165 2.16 18.61 11.79
C GLN A 165 0.99 17.65 11.59
N VAL A 166 0.02 17.73 12.48
CA VAL A 166 -1.32 17.14 12.29
C VAL A 166 -2.31 18.24 11.94
N LEU A 167 -3.20 18.01 10.98
CA LEU A 167 -4.28 18.93 10.68
C LEU A 167 -5.17 19.09 11.90
N GLU A 168 -5.22 20.28 12.46
CA GLU A 168 -5.95 20.58 13.72
C GLU A 168 -7.46 20.65 13.48
N ASP A 169 -7.90 21.21 12.34
CA ASP A 169 -9.30 21.25 11.97
C ASP A 169 -9.67 20.03 11.12
N PRO A 170 -10.50 19.09 11.64
CA PRO A 170 -10.89 17.90 10.91
C PRO A 170 -12.05 18.13 9.93
N SER A 171 -12.51 19.38 9.74
CA SER A 171 -13.63 19.72 8.87
C SER A 171 -13.35 19.33 7.41
N ARG A 172 -14.41 19.11 6.65
CA ARG A 172 -14.30 18.77 5.23
C ARG A 172 -13.73 19.95 4.44
N GLU A 173 -14.06 21.15 4.86
CA GLU A 173 -13.61 22.41 4.29
C GLU A 173 -12.09 22.56 4.48
N ALA A 174 -11.58 22.37 5.69
CA ALA A 174 -10.15 22.42 5.98
C ALA A 174 -9.36 21.34 5.23
N ILE A 175 -9.89 20.12 5.12
CA ILE A 175 -9.27 19.04 4.34
C ILE A 175 -9.17 19.43 2.85
N THR A 176 -10.24 20.00 2.30
CA THR A 176 -10.28 20.44 0.90
C THR A 176 -9.33 21.61 0.66
N GLU A 177 -9.25 22.55 1.61
CA GLU A 177 -8.30 23.67 1.56
C GLU A 177 -6.86 23.14 1.63
N LEU A 178 -6.52 22.28 2.59
CA LEU A 178 -5.19 21.71 2.72
C LEU A 178 -4.74 21.00 1.43
N MET A 179 -5.63 20.23 0.79
CA MET A 179 -5.32 19.58 -0.49
C MET A 179 -4.98 20.62 -1.58
N LYS A 180 -5.65 21.77 -1.62
CA LYS A 180 -5.45 22.79 -2.65
C LYS A 180 -4.19 23.62 -2.46
N VAL A 181 -3.79 23.90 -1.21
CA VAL A 181 -2.68 24.81 -0.90
C VAL A 181 -1.35 24.11 -0.68
N SER A 182 -1.35 22.77 -0.58
CA SER A 182 -0.13 21.95 -0.51
C SER A 182 0.56 21.83 -1.85
N ASP A 183 1.86 21.51 -1.83
CA ASP A 183 2.66 21.37 -3.06
C ASP A 183 2.54 19.96 -3.65
N LEU A 184 2.26 18.96 -2.80
CA LEU A 184 2.05 17.56 -3.19
C LEU A 184 1.07 16.89 -2.22
N ILE A 185 0.24 16.00 -2.74
CA ILE A 185 -0.64 15.15 -1.93
C ILE A 185 -0.16 13.70 -2.00
N VAL A 186 -0.07 13.02 -0.84
CA VAL A 186 0.05 11.57 -0.77
C VAL A 186 -1.13 10.99 0.00
N ALA A 187 -2.05 10.31 -0.69
CA ALA A 187 -3.29 9.83 -0.11
C ALA A 187 -3.37 8.31 -0.12
N THR A 188 -3.61 7.73 1.06
CA THR A 188 -3.93 6.30 1.20
C THR A 188 -5.28 6.18 1.90
N GLY A 189 -6.28 5.62 1.21
CA GLY A 189 -7.63 5.54 1.77
C GLY A 189 -8.67 5.06 0.78
N SER A 190 -9.95 5.38 1.05
CA SER A 190 -11.05 5.00 0.17
C SER A 190 -10.95 5.64 -1.22
N GLY A 191 -11.59 5.03 -2.21
CA GLY A 191 -11.65 5.59 -3.56
C GLY A 191 -12.23 7.01 -3.64
N GLN A 192 -13.05 7.43 -2.66
CA GLN A 192 -13.54 8.81 -2.57
C GLN A 192 -12.43 9.78 -2.18
N VAL A 193 -11.59 9.41 -1.21
CA VAL A 193 -10.44 10.21 -0.78
C VAL A 193 -9.42 10.36 -1.91
N VAL A 194 -9.14 9.27 -2.61
CA VAL A 194 -8.22 9.26 -3.77
C VAL A 194 -8.75 10.15 -4.90
N ARG A 195 -10.03 10.06 -5.22
CA ARG A 195 -10.67 10.97 -6.19
C ARG A 195 -10.58 12.43 -5.77
N ALA A 196 -10.85 12.73 -4.50
CA ALA A 196 -10.73 14.11 -3.99
C ALA A 196 -9.30 14.64 -4.15
N ALA A 197 -8.27 13.83 -3.84
CA ALA A 197 -6.88 14.19 -4.05
C ALA A 197 -6.57 14.52 -5.51
N TYR A 198 -6.93 13.64 -6.45
CA TYR A 198 -6.71 13.88 -7.88
C TYR A 198 -7.54 15.03 -8.46
N SER A 199 -8.68 15.36 -7.85
CA SER A 199 -9.55 16.46 -8.30
C SER A 199 -9.24 17.80 -7.63
N SER A 200 -8.25 17.86 -6.74
CA SER A 200 -7.90 19.10 -6.00
C SER A 200 -7.19 20.14 -6.86
N GLY A 201 -6.58 19.73 -7.97
CA GLY A 201 -5.69 20.53 -8.79
C GLY A 201 -4.23 20.49 -8.36
N THR A 202 -3.91 19.90 -7.21
CA THR A 202 -2.55 19.69 -6.70
C THR A 202 -2.02 18.33 -7.19
N PRO A 203 -0.74 18.23 -7.59
CA PRO A 203 -0.12 16.94 -7.89
C PRO A 203 -0.34 15.92 -6.77
N ALA A 204 -0.69 14.69 -7.13
CA ALA A 204 -1.07 13.70 -6.12
C ALA A 204 -0.57 12.29 -6.45
N TYR A 205 -0.19 11.56 -5.40
CA TYR A 205 -0.03 10.11 -5.36
C TYR A 205 -1.14 9.52 -4.50
N GLY A 206 -2.19 9.06 -5.15
CA GLY A 206 -3.34 8.46 -4.48
C GLY A 206 -3.38 6.96 -4.70
N VAL A 207 -3.66 6.21 -3.64
CA VAL A 207 -3.81 4.76 -3.69
C VAL A 207 -5.12 4.36 -3.02
N GLY A 208 -5.94 3.65 -3.78
CA GLY A 208 -7.28 3.26 -3.39
C GLY A 208 -7.38 1.82 -2.92
N GLN A 209 -8.54 1.26 -3.22
CA GLN A 209 -8.96 -0.07 -2.85
C GLN A 209 -8.13 -1.14 -3.55
N GLY A 210 -7.78 -2.21 -2.82
CA GLY A 210 -7.20 -3.44 -3.36
C GLY A 210 -8.27 -4.51 -3.58
N ASN A 211 -7.89 -5.56 -4.25
CA ASN A 211 -8.58 -6.85 -4.32
C ASN A 211 -7.55 -7.91 -4.74
N ALA A 212 -6.63 -8.19 -3.84
CA ALA A 212 -5.51 -9.06 -4.12
C ALA A 212 -5.97 -10.51 -4.29
N CYS A 213 -5.63 -11.11 -5.43
CA CYS A 213 -5.96 -12.49 -5.76
C CYS A 213 -4.70 -13.27 -6.10
N ALA A 214 -4.61 -14.54 -5.71
CA ALA A 214 -3.46 -15.40 -5.96
C ALA A 214 -3.85 -16.69 -6.69
N ILE A 215 -3.09 -17.06 -7.74
CA ILE A 215 -3.20 -18.35 -8.42
C ILE A 215 -2.33 -19.36 -7.67
N VAL A 216 -2.81 -20.60 -7.54
CA VAL A 216 -2.02 -21.77 -7.11
C VAL A 216 -2.00 -22.76 -8.27
N ALA A 217 -0.86 -22.82 -8.97
CA ALA A 217 -0.69 -23.65 -10.16
C ALA A 217 -0.41 -25.12 -9.81
N GLU A 218 -0.46 -26.00 -10.79
CA GLU A 218 -0.33 -27.45 -10.64
C GLU A 218 1.06 -27.90 -10.15
N ASP A 219 2.09 -27.06 -10.33
CA ASP A 219 3.47 -27.34 -9.91
C ASP A 219 3.84 -26.67 -8.58
N ALA A 220 2.87 -26.00 -7.91
CA ALA A 220 3.10 -25.33 -6.64
C ALA A 220 3.45 -26.30 -5.52
N ASP A 221 4.31 -25.88 -4.59
CA ASP A 221 4.32 -26.45 -3.26
C ASP A 221 3.05 -26.02 -2.53
N VAL A 222 2.05 -26.89 -2.55
CA VAL A 222 0.69 -26.60 -2.06
C VAL A 222 0.67 -26.34 -0.56
N ALA A 223 1.49 -27.05 0.21
CA ALA A 223 1.55 -26.89 1.65
C ALA A 223 2.15 -25.52 2.02
N GLU A 224 3.25 -25.14 1.37
CA GLU A 224 3.88 -23.84 1.59
C GLU A 224 2.99 -22.70 1.07
N ALA A 225 2.31 -22.87 -0.08
CA ALA A 225 1.37 -21.89 -0.61
C ALA A 225 0.21 -21.64 0.36
N ALA A 226 -0.42 -22.69 0.89
CA ALA A 226 -1.50 -22.57 1.86
C ALA A 226 -1.02 -21.85 3.15
N LYS A 227 0.15 -22.21 3.68
CA LYS A 227 0.75 -21.56 4.83
C LYS A 227 1.03 -20.08 4.61
N MET A 228 1.59 -19.69 3.46
CA MET A 228 1.85 -18.30 3.11
C MET A 228 0.55 -17.49 2.97
N ILE A 229 -0.47 -18.04 2.32
CA ILE A 229 -1.78 -17.42 2.14
C ILE A 229 -2.48 -17.25 3.49
N CYS A 230 -2.52 -18.29 4.32
CA CYS A 230 -3.11 -18.20 5.66
C CYS A 230 -2.39 -17.17 6.54
N GLY A 231 -1.05 -17.19 6.58
CA GLY A 231 -0.25 -16.23 7.32
C GLY A 231 -0.48 -14.78 6.85
N SER A 232 -0.64 -14.58 5.54
CA SER A 232 -1.00 -13.29 4.96
C SER A 232 -2.40 -12.82 5.39
N LYS A 233 -3.36 -13.75 5.38
CA LYS A 233 -4.76 -13.46 5.72
C LYS A 233 -4.96 -13.19 7.20
N LEU A 234 -4.22 -13.86 8.07
CA LEU A 234 -4.28 -13.68 9.52
C LEU A 234 -3.58 -12.40 9.98
N PHE A 235 -2.57 -11.94 9.23
CA PHE A 235 -1.78 -10.80 9.64
C PHE A 235 -2.65 -9.56 9.80
N ASP A 236 -2.78 -9.11 11.03
CA ASP A 236 -3.58 -7.95 11.44
C ASP A 236 -5.05 -8.04 10.97
N TYR A 237 -5.60 -9.24 10.93
CA TYR A 237 -6.94 -9.56 10.45
C TYR A 237 -7.22 -9.00 9.04
N ALA A 238 -6.23 -9.18 8.14
CA ALA A 238 -6.28 -8.76 6.74
C ALA A 238 -6.56 -7.26 6.52
N THR A 239 -6.04 -6.38 7.39
CA THR A 239 -6.15 -4.91 7.19
C THR A 239 -5.32 -4.40 6.01
N SER A 240 -4.40 -5.20 5.46
CA SER A 240 -3.64 -4.83 4.27
C SER A 240 -4.49 -4.99 3.01
N CYS A 241 -4.57 -3.94 2.19
CA CYS A 241 -5.22 -4.00 0.87
C CYS A 241 -4.56 -4.99 -0.11
N SER A 242 -3.36 -5.47 0.22
CA SER A 242 -2.63 -6.51 -0.52
C SER A 242 -2.74 -7.90 0.11
N SER A 243 -3.50 -8.09 1.21
CA SER A 243 -3.80 -9.43 1.70
C SER A 243 -4.72 -10.15 0.72
N GLU A 244 -4.49 -11.43 0.51
CA GLU A 244 -5.27 -12.25 -0.42
C GLU A 244 -6.76 -12.17 -0.10
N ASN A 245 -7.52 -11.67 -1.05
CA ASN A 245 -8.98 -11.58 -0.97
C ASN A 245 -9.66 -12.79 -1.61
N ALA A 246 -9.02 -13.33 -2.66
CA ALA A 246 -9.39 -14.57 -3.29
C ALA A 246 -8.14 -15.39 -3.65
N VAL A 247 -8.32 -16.71 -3.72
CA VAL A 247 -7.32 -17.65 -4.22
C VAL A 247 -7.94 -18.54 -5.31
N ILE A 248 -7.11 -18.88 -6.28
CA ILE A 248 -7.54 -19.58 -7.51
C ILE A 248 -6.64 -20.80 -7.69
N PRO A 249 -6.84 -21.90 -6.92
CA PRO A 249 -6.16 -23.16 -7.18
C PRO A 249 -6.69 -23.82 -8.45
N VAL A 250 -5.78 -24.34 -9.27
CA VAL A 250 -6.16 -25.16 -10.42
C VAL A 250 -6.64 -26.53 -9.96
N GLU A 251 -7.50 -27.18 -10.77
CA GLU A 251 -8.18 -28.44 -10.42
C GLU A 251 -7.21 -29.54 -9.97
N ALA A 252 -6.04 -29.63 -10.62
CA ALA A 252 -5.02 -30.63 -10.31
C ALA A 252 -4.53 -30.62 -8.86
N VAL A 253 -4.58 -29.47 -8.18
CA VAL A 253 -4.12 -29.29 -6.79
C VAL A 253 -5.24 -28.85 -5.85
N TYR A 254 -6.46 -28.70 -6.32
CA TYR A 254 -7.58 -28.13 -5.57
C TYR A 254 -7.85 -28.90 -4.24
N ASP A 255 -8.02 -30.20 -4.31
CA ASP A 255 -8.37 -30.99 -3.12
C ASP A 255 -7.23 -31.01 -2.09
N GLN A 256 -5.98 -31.10 -2.56
CA GLN A 256 -4.81 -30.98 -1.70
C GLN A 256 -4.74 -29.58 -1.08
N PHE A 257 -4.98 -28.54 -1.86
CA PHE A 257 -4.99 -27.16 -1.38
C PHE A 257 -6.05 -26.95 -0.29
N MET A 258 -7.28 -27.41 -0.50
CA MET A 258 -8.35 -27.31 0.50
C MET A 258 -8.02 -28.08 1.78
N ALA A 259 -7.38 -29.25 1.69
CA ALA A 259 -6.92 -30.01 2.82
C ALA A 259 -5.82 -29.25 3.61
N GLU A 260 -4.86 -28.64 2.92
CA GLU A 260 -3.81 -27.83 3.56
C GLU A 260 -4.39 -26.54 4.19
N MET A 261 -5.35 -25.88 3.55
CA MET A 261 -6.06 -24.74 4.14
C MET A 261 -6.74 -25.13 5.46
N LYS A 262 -7.41 -26.27 5.49
CA LYS A 262 -8.03 -26.79 6.74
C LYS A 262 -7.00 -27.03 7.83
N LYS A 263 -5.85 -27.65 7.54
CA LYS A 263 -4.74 -27.85 8.50
C LYS A 263 -4.20 -26.53 9.06
N ASN A 264 -4.26 -25.45 8.27
CA ASN A 264 -3.85 -24.10 8.67
C ASN A 264 -4.98 -23.29 9.33
N GLY A 265 -6.00 -23.93 9.91
CA GLY A 265 -7.05 -23.28 10.71
C GLY A 265 -8.16 -22.61 9.89
N CYS A 266 -8.37 -23.02 8.65
CA CYS A 266 -9.47 -22.51 7.83
C CYS A 266 -10.73 -23.37 7.98
N TYR A 267 -11.89 -22.70 8.05
CA TYR A 267 -13.21 -23.32 8.09
C TYR A 267 -13.99 -23.00 6.80
N LEU A 268 -14.43 -24.03 6.09
CA LEU A 268 -15.23 -23.87 4.89
C LEU A 268 -16.70 -23.61 5.24
N VAL A 269 -17.17 -22.42 4.98
CA VAL A 269 -18.55 -22.00 5.20
C VAL A 269 -19.40 -22.37 3.99
N THR A 270 -20.38 -23.22 4.17
CA THR A 270 -21.24 -23.77 3.10
C THR A 270 -22.71 -23.64 3.41
N GLY A 271 -23.55 -23.94 2.45
CA GLY A 271 -25.00 -24.05 2.61
C GLY A 271 -25.65 -22.80 3.20
N GLU A 272 -26.50 -22.98 4.21
CA GLU A 272 -27.23 -21.88 4.84
C GLU A 272 -26.29 -20.90 5.57
N ASP A 273 -25.20 -21.37 6.13
CA ASP A 273 -24.24 -20.51 6.83
C ASP A 273 -23.51 -19.55 5.86
N ARG A 274 -23.33 -19.92 4.59
CA ARG A 274 -22.80 -19.03 3.58
C ARG A 274 -23.72 -17.83 3.33
N GLU A 275 -25.04 -18.06 3.29
CA GLU A 275 -26.02 -16.96 3.12
C GLU A 275 -26.11 -16.10 4.39
N LYS A 276 -26.04 -16.68 5.58
CA LYS A 276 -25.95 -15.92 6.84
C LYS A 276 -24.70 -15.04 6.85
N LEU A 277 -23.55 -15.58 6.47
CA LEU A 277 -22.30 -14.83 6.38
C LEU A 277 -22.41 -13.69 5.38
N LYS A 278 -22.92 -13.94 4.17
CA LYS A 278 -23.14 -12.92 3.14
C LYS A 278 -24.03 -11.77 3.65
N ASN A 279 -25.15 -12.09 4.26
CA ASN A 279 -26.09 -11.09 4.77
C ASN A 279 -25.53 -10.31 5.97
N HIS A 280 -24.63 -10.91 6.76
CA HIS A 280 -23.91 -10.21 7.82
C HIS A 280 -22.82 -9.29 7.27
N MET A 281 -22.07 -9.74 6.25
CA MET A 281 -20.95 -9.00 5.68
C MET A 281 -21.36 -7.81 4.83
N TRP A 282 -22.49 -7.89 4.13
CA TRP A 282 -22.96 -6.79 3.27
C TRP A 282 -24.35 -6.34 3.70
N LYS A 283 -24.44 -5.08 4.11
CA LYS A 283 -25.66 -4.46 4.62
C LYS A 283 -26.00 -3.16 3.90
N PRO A 284 -27.26 -2.74 3.86
CA PRO A 284 -27.61 -1.40 3.40
C PRO A 284 -26.92 -0.33 4.25
N ASN A 285 -26.24 0.61 3.62
CA ASN A 285 -25.71 1.79 4.29
C ASN A 285 -26.80 2.86 4.47
N ALA A 286 -26.45 4.00 5.09
CA ALA A 286 -27.39 5.11 5.32
C ALA A 286 -28.05 5.66 4.04
N LYS A 287 -27.53 5.34 2.85
CA LYS A 287 -28.11 5.72 1.54
C LYS A 287 -28.86 4.56 0.87
N GLY A 288 -29.11 3.46 1.59
CA GLY A 288 -29.78 2.26 1.08
C GLY A 288 -28.95 1.41 0.11
N LYS A 289 -27.68 1.75 -0.13
CA LYS A 289 -26.79 0.95 -0.98
C LYS A 289 -26.14 -0.17 -0.18
N ILE A 290 -26.14 -1.38 -0.73
CA ILE A 290 -25.42 -2.52 -0.15
C ILE A 290 -23.93 -2.24 -0.15
N ALA A 291 -23.33 -2.25 1.02
CA ALA A 291 -21.92 -1.99 1.27
C ALA A 291 -21.37 -2.96 2.32
N LEU A 292 -20.04 -3.10 2.36
CA LEU A 292 -19.38 -3.90 3.37
C LEU A 292 -19.73 -3.38 4.77
N ASN A 293 -20.14 -4.28 5.65
CA ASN A 293 -20.46 -3.97 7.03
C ASN A 293 -19.21 -3.48 7.78
N PRO A 294 -19.20 -2.26 8.32
CA PRO A 294 -18.01 -1.76 9.03
C PRO A 294 -17.66 -2.57 10.28
N ASP A 295 -18.60 -3.32 10.84
CA ASP A 295 -18.38 -4.10 12.07
C ASP A 295 -17.53 -5.37 11.86
N ILE A 296 -17.33 -5.80 10.60
CA ILE A 296 -16.46 -6.94 10.28
C ILE A 296 -15.04 -6.54 9.88
N ILE A 297 -14.82 -5.26 9.60
CA ILE A 297 -13.53 -4.78 9.09
C ILE A 297 -12.45 -5.01 10.15
N ALA A 298 -11.41 -5.76 9.76
CA ALA A 298 -10.26 -6.07 10.62
C ALA A 298 -10.63 -6.74 11.96
N LYS A 299 -11.67 -7.54 11.97
CA LYS A 299 -12.09 -8.36 13.11
C LYS A 299 -11.65 -9.82 12.92
N SER A 300 -11.56 -10.57 14.02
CA SER A 300 -11.26 -11.99 13.96
C SER A 300 -12.40 -12.79 13.29
N ALA A 301 -12.08 -13.97 12.79
CA ALA A 301 -13.07 -14.89 12.23
C ALA A 301 -14.18 -15.22 13.22
N GLN A 302 -13.85 -15.37 14.51
CA GLN A 302 -14.85 -15.63 15.56
C GLN A 302 -15.88 -14.49 15.66
N VAL A 303 -15.42 -13.23 15.73
CA VAL A 303 -16.34 -12.08 15.81
C VAL A 303 -17.27 -11.99 14.58
N ILE A 304 -16.75 -12.33 13.40
CA ILE A 304 -17.53 -12.33 12.18
C ILE A 304 -18.56 -13.47 12.16
N ALA A 305 -18.14 -14.66 12.58
CA ALA A 305 -19.01 -15.84 12.66
C ALA A 305 -20.13 -15.65 13.71
N ASP A 306 -19.79 -15.16 14.91
CA ASP A 306 -20.76 -14.85 15.96
C ASP A 306 -21.81 -13.85 15.47
N GLY A 307 -21.35 -12.79 14.82
CA GLY A 307 -22.25 -11.77 14.23
C GLY A 307 -23.15 -12.29 13.11
N ALA A 308 -22.72 -13.33 12.42
CA ALA A 308 -23.49 -14.02 11.38
C ALA A 308 -24.37 -15.16 11.94
N GLY A 309 -24.23 -15.52 13.22
CA GLY A 309 -24.92 -16.67 13.82
C GLY A 309 -24.39 -18.01 13.31
N ILE A 310 -23.09 -18.12 13.10
CA ILE A 310 -22.37 -19.32 12.63
C ILE A 310 -21.49 -19.84 13.75
N SER A 311 -21.62 -21.13 14.09
CA SER A 311 -20.71 -21.79 15.04
C SER A 311 -19.43 -22.23 14.35
N ILE A 312 -18.29 -21.79 14.89
CA ILE A 312 -16.96 -22.22 14.47
C ILE A 312 -16.13 -22.60 15.70
N GLU A 313 -15.25 -23.59 15.58
CA GLU A 313 -14.32 -23.97 16.64
C GLU A 313 -12.89 -23.96 16.12
N GLY A 314 -11.98 -23.33 16.87
CA GLY A 314 -10.54 -23.35 16.58
C GLY A 314 -10.18 -22.81 15.19
N THR A 315 -10.93 -21.82 14.70
CA THR A 315 -10.87 -21.33 13.34
C THR A 315 -10.38 -19.89 13.29
N ASP A 316 -9.42 -19.64 12.43
CA ASP A 316 -8.81 -18.32 12.25
C ASP A 316 -9.22 -17.64 10.93
N ILE A 317 -9.67 -18.43 9.93
CA ILE A 317 -10.04 -17.95 8.60
C ILE A 317 -11.34 -18.63 8.15
N LEU A 318 -12.28 -17.83 7.67
CA LEU A 318 -13.50 -18.32 7.01
C LEU A 318 -13.24 -18.44 5.51
N LEU A 319 -13.32 -19.67 4.98
CA LEU A 319 -13.27 -19.92 3.53
C LEU A 319 -14.69 -19.93 2.95
N VAL A 320 -14.82 -19.39 1.75
CA VAL A 320 -16.07 -19.43 0.99
C VAL A 320 -15.73 -19.84 -0.45
N GLU A 321 -16.44 -20.83 -0.98
CA GLU A 321 -16.32 -21.12 -2.40
C GLU A 321 -16.96 -19.99 -3.23
N GLY A 322 -16.21 -19.50 -4.20
CA GLY A 322 -16.66 -18.53 -5.17
C GLY A 322 -17.64 -19.13 -6.16
N MET A 323 -18.62 -18.38 -6.57
CA MET A 323 -19.66 -18.82 -7.51
C MET A 323 -19.52 -18.11 -8.86
N GLU A 324 -19.88 -18.79 -9.94
CA GLU A 324 -20.05 -18.18 -11.24
C GLU A 324 -21.55 -17.98 -11.58
N PRO A 325 -21.93 -16.88 -12.25
CA PRO A 325 -21.03 -15.81 -12.70
C PRO A 325 -20.51 -14.97 -11.53
N ILE A 326 -19.23 -14.62 -11.56
CA ILE A 326 -18.51 -13.93 -10.47
C ILE A 326 -19.21 -12.62 -10.05
N LEU A 327 -19.69 -11.85 -11.01
CA LEU A 327 -20.41 -10.59 -10.75
C LEU A 327 -21.65 -10.77 -9.87
N GLY A 328 -22.30 -11.93 -9.91
CA GLY A 328 -23.48 -12.27 -9.12
C GLY A 328 -23.17 -12.62 -7.65
N ASP A 329 -21.91 -12.91 -7.35
CA ASP A 329 -21.48 -13.35 -6.03
C ASP A 329 -20.74 -12.23 -5.28
N LYS A 330 -21.35 -11.70 -4.21
CA LYS A 330 -20.75 -10.62 -3.40
C LYS A 330 -19.38 -10.95 -2.81
N PHE A 331 -19.03 -12.20 -2.67
CA PHE A 331 -17.72 -12.61 -2.14
C PHE A 331 -16.54 -12.30 -3.06
N HIS A 332 -16.78 -11.76 -4.28
CA HIS A 332 -15.72 -11.17 -5.11
C HIS A 332 -15.22 -9.83 -4.58
N ASP A 333 -16.02 -9.09 -3.83
CA ASP A 333 -15.65 -7.76 -3.28
C ASP A 333 -14.49 -7.87 -2.27
N GLU A 334 -13.71 -6.78 -2.09
CA GLU A 334 -12.68 -6.67 -1.05
C GLU A 334 -13.34 -6.74 0.33
N LYS A 335 -12.85 -7.64 1.20
CA LYS A 335 -13.48 -7.96 2.48
C LYS A 335 -12.79 -7.35 3.71
N ILE A 336 -11.49 -6.97 3.59
CA ILE A 336 -10.67 -6.40 4.68
C ILE A 336 -10.89 -7.16 6.01
N SER A 337 -10.90 -8.47 5.95
CA SER A 337 -11.21 -9.37 7.05
C SER A 337 -10.67 -10.77 6.77
N PRO A 338 -10.53 -11.67 7.77
CA PRO A 338 -10.10 -13.04 7.57
C PRO A 338 -11.17 -13.93 6.91
N VAL A 339 -11.85 -13.40 5.89
CA VAL A 339 -12.75 -14.14 5.01
C VAL A 339 -12.10 -14.24 3.64
N LEU A 340 -11.87 -15.44 3.13
CA LEU A 340 -11.15 -15.74 1.89
C LEU A 340 -12.05 -16.49 0.93
N THR A 341 -12.12 -16.03 -0.33
CA THR A 341 -12.88 -16.73 -1.38
C THR A 341 -11.95 -17.65 -2.17
N VAL A 342 -12.41 -18.87 -2.45
CA VAL A 342 -11.66 -19.86 -3.24
C VAL A 342 -12.42 -20.13 -4.54
N TYR A 343 -11.77 -19.92 -5.68
CA TYR A 343 -12.30 -20.22 -7.01
C TYR A 343 -11.54 -21.40 -7.59
N LYS A 344 -12.22 -22.51 -7.88
CA LYS A 344 -11.61 -23.66 -8.56
C LYS A 344 -11.49 -23.34 -10.04
N ALA A 345 -10.27 -23.40 -10.60
CA ALA A 345 -10.00 -23.22 -12.01
C ALA A 345 -9.64 -24.56 -12.67
N LYS A 346 -9.96 -24.74 -13.95
CA LYS A 346 -9.62 -25.97 -14.70
C LYS A 346 -8.11 -26.12 -14.86
N ASP A 347 -7.45 -25.06 -15.25
CA ASP A 347 -6.03 -24.96 -15.55
C ASP A 347 -5.53 -23.52 -15.36
N PHE A 348 -4.28 -23.24 -15.66
CA PHE A 348 -3.68 -21.91 -15.57
C PHE A 348 -4.42 -20.86 -16.42
N LYS A 349 -4.87 -21.21 -17.63
CA LYS A 349 -5.57 -20.28 -18.51
C LYS A 349 -6.93 -19.86 -17.93
N ASP A 350 -7.64 -20.79 -17.35
CA ASP A 350 -8.91 -20.52 -16.67
C ASP A 350 -8.67 -19.74 -15.36
N ALA A 351 -7.62 -20.06 -14.61
CA ALA A 351 -7.21 -19.28 -13.43
C ALA A 351 -6.88 -17.83 -13.78
N TYR A 352 -6.20 -17.59 -14.89
CA TYR A 352 -5.94 -16.24 -15.41
C TYR A 352 -7.25 -15.53 -15.79
N ARG A 353 -8.21 -16.19 -16.46
CA ARG A 353 -9.53 -15.64 -16.78
C ARG A 353 -10.23 -15.15 -15.50
N ILE A 354 -10.31 -16.02 -14.49
CA ILE A 354 -10.93 -15.69 -13.19
C ILE A 354 -10.20 -14.52 -12.53
N LEU A 355 -8.87 -14.53 -12.50
CA LEU A 355 -8.05 -13.45 -11.95
C LEU A 355 -8.33 -12.10 -12.63
N VAL A 356 -8.41 -12.08 -13.96
CA VAL A 356 -8.72 -10.87 -14.73
C VAL A 356 -10.13 -10.37 -14.42
N GLU A 357 -11.12 -11.27 -14.33
CA GLU A 357 -12.49 -10.91 -14.01
C GLU A 357 -12.59 -10.29 -12.61
N LEU A 358 -12.05 -10.94 -11.59
CA LEU A 358 -12.03 -10.45 -10.20
C LEU A 358 -11.38 -9.08 -10.08
N THR A 359 -10.22 -8.89 -10.68
CA THR A 359 -9.47 -7.63 -10.57
C THR A 359 -10.07 -6.51 -11.41
N ASN A 360 -10.79 -6.82 -12.50
CA ASN A 360 -11.55 -5.82 -13.26
C ASN A 360 -12.79 -5.31 -12.51
N LEU A 361 -13.40 -6.15 -11.69
CA LEU A 361 -14.54 -5.74 -10.85
C LEU A 361 -14.08 -4.81 -9.72
N VAL A 362 -13.00 -5.17 -9.02
CA VAL A 362 -12.48 -4.42 -7.88
C VAL A 362 -10.95 -4.52 -7.84
N GLY A 363 -10.26 -3.43 -7.49
CA GLY A 363 -8.82 -3.43 -7.23
C GLY A 363 -7.92 -3.44 -8.46
N ARG A 364 -8.42 -2.99 -9.61
CA ARG A 364 -7.68 -2.96 -10.87
C ARG A 364 -6.35 -2.23 -10.73
N GLY A 365 -5.27 -2.85 -11.21
CA GLY A 365 -3.92 -2.30 -11.17
C GLY A 365 -3.20 -2.47 -9.83
N HIS A 366 -3.84 -2.99 -8.77
CA HIS A 366 -3.24 -3.01 -7.44
C HIS A 366 -2.16 -4.11 -7.32
N SER A 367 -2.52 -5.36 -7.16
CA SER A 367 -1.60 -6.48 -7.01
C SER A 367 -2.28 -7.83 -7.22
N CYS A 368 -1.53 -8.81 -7.70
CA CYS A 368 -1.92 -10.21 -7.71
C CYS A 368 -0.74 -11.10 -7.28
N GLY A 369 -1.00 -12.39 -7.09
CA GLY A 369 0.01 -13.35 -6.71
C GLY A 369 -0.07 -14.64 -7.54
N ILE A 370 1.02 -15.40 -7.52
CA ILE A 370 1.08 -16.74 -8.09
C ILE A 370 2.03 -17.62 -7.30
N HIS A 371 1.60 -18.85 -7.01
CA HIS A 371 2.41 -19.92 -6.49
C HIS A 371 2.67 -20.92 -7.62
N THR A 372 3.87 -20.86 -8.21
CA THR A 372 4.36 -21.71 -9.31
C THR A 372 5.87 -21.65 -9.41
N TYR A 373 6.51 -22.64 -9.97
CA TYR A 373 7.92 -22.64 -10.39
C TYR A 373 8.07 -22.54 -11.91
N LYS A 374 6.98 -22.56 -12.67
CA LYS A 374 6.98 -22.39 -14.12
C LYS A 374 7.20 -20.94 -14.51
N HIS A 375 8.35 -20.64 -15.06
CA HIS A 375 8.70 -19.29 -15.50
C HIS A 375 7.76 -18.77 -16.58
N GLU A 376 7.29 -19.61 -17.48
CA GLU A 376 6.33 -19.25 -18.52
C GLU A 376 5.01 -18.67 -17.96
N TYR A 377 4.54 -19.13 -16.80
CA TYR A 377 3.34 -18.56 -16.17
C TYR A 377 3.63 -17.21 -15.52
N ILE A 378 4.82 -17.04 -14.94
CA ILE A 378 5.24 -15.79 -14.34
C ILE A 378 5.41 -14.71 -15.42
N GLU A 379 6.10 -15.04 -16.52
CA GLU A 379 6.29 -14.16 -17.67
C GLU A 379 4.96 -13.78 -18.32
N PHE A 380 4.09 -14.78 -18.54
CA PHE A 380 2.76 -14.57 -19.09
C PHE A 380 1.95 -13.56 -18.24
N LEU A 381 1.96 -13.71 -16.91
CA LEU A 381 1.30 -12.73 -16.04
C LEU A 381 1.98 -11.36 -16.12
N GLY A 382 3.32 -11.31 -16.17
CA GLY A 382 4.09 -10.08 -16.32
C GLY A 382 3.70 -9.27 -17.53
N GLU A 383 3.48 -9.94 -18.65
CA GLU A 383 3.13 -9.32 -19.93
C GLU A 383 1.65 -8.95 -20.06
N HIS A 384 0.75 -9.80 -19.54
CA HIS A 384 -0.68 -9.70 -19.86
C HIS A 384 -1.54 -9.16 -18.71
N MET A 385 -1.08 -9.28 -17.44
CA MET A 385 -1.89 -8.89 -16.30
C MET A 385 -1.81 -7.37 -16.05
N LYS A 386 -2.95 -6.70 -15.96
CA LYS A 386 -3.04 -5.28 -15.59
C LYS A 386 -2.92 -5.10 -14.08
N SER A 387 -1.74 -5.39 -13.56
CA SER A 387 -1.38 -5.29 -12.14
C SER A 387 0.00 -4.65 -11.98
N SER A 388 0.14 -3.74 -11.04
CA SER A 388 1.42 -3.06 -10.79
C SER A 388 2.43 -3.95 -10.07
N ARG A 389 1.99 -5.02 -9.43
CA ARG A 389 2.83 -5.97 -8.69
C ARG A 389 2.31 -7.38 -8.83
N ILE A 390 3.21 -8.30 -9.12
CA ILE A 390 2.95 -9.74 -9.12
C ILE A 390 3.86 -10.39 -8.11
N THR A 391 3.28 -10.96 -7.07
CA THR A 391 4.00 -11.58 -5.96
C THR A 391 4.14 -13.08 -6.23
N VAL A 392 5.37 -13.57 -6.40
CA VAL A 392 5.64 -14.97 -6.74
C VAL A 392 6.08 -15.74 -5.50
N ARG A 393 5.36 -16.79 -5.11
CA ARG A 393 5.66 -17.66 -3.95
C ARG A 393 5.97 -16.88 -2.67
N GLN A 394 5.11 -15.91 -2.35
CA GLN A 394 5.24 -15.08 -1.15
C GLN A 394 3.86 -14.75 -0.58
N SER A 395 3.81 -14.49 0.72
CA SER A 395 2.68 -13.84 1.37
C SER A 395 2.46 -12.44 0.77
N MET A 396 1.32 -12.18 0.16
CA MET A 396 1.08 -10.92 -0.54
C MET A 396 1.01 -9.72 0.41
N SER A 397 0.48 -9.88 1.63
CA SER A 397 0.42 -8.81 2.62
C SER A 397 1.80 -8.33 3.08
N ALA A 398 2.80 -9.18 3.01
CA ALA A 398 4.19 -8.86 3.31
C ALA A 398 4.94 -8.38 2.04
N GLY A 399 4.86 -9.13 0.94
CA GLY A 399 5.69 -8.93 -0.26
C GLY A 399 5.42 -7.63 -0.99
N ASN A 400 4.15 -7.26 -1.20
CA ASN A 400 3.79 -6.10 -2.03
C ASN A 400 4.28 -4.76 -1.50
N GLY A 401 4.34 -4.60 -0.20
CA GLY A 401 4.77 -3.34 0.43
C GLY A 401 6.25 -3.31 0.86
N GLY A 402 7.08 -4.13 0.27
CA GLY A 402 8.50 -4.28 0.60
C GLY A 402 8.76 -5.24 1.77
N HIS A 403 9.67 -6.18 1.55
CA HIS A 403 10.09 -7.15 2.55
C HIS A 403 11.59 -7.47 2.37
N PRO A 404 12.34 -7.82 3.43
CA PRO A 404 13.78 -8.11 3.33
C PRO A 404 14.18 -9.14 2.26
N PHE A 405 13.31 -10.05 1.89
CA PHE A 405 13.64 -11.07 0.89
C PHE A 405 13.17 -10.76 -0.54
N ASN A 406 12.48 -9.65 -0.82
CA ASN A 406 12.11 -9.30 -2.20
C ASN A 406 12.60 -7.93 -2.68
N ARG A 407 13.11 -7.11 -1.78
CA ARG A 407 13.69 -5.80 -2.05
C ARG A 407 12.78 -4.80 -2.80
N MET A 408 11.48 -5.04 -2.81
CA MET A 408 10.53 -4.01 -3.24
C MET A 408 10.65 -2.79 -2.31
N PRO A 409 10.56 -1.55 -2.81
CA PRO A 409 10.60 -0.38 -1.95
C PRO A 409 9.56 -0.44 -0.84
N SER A 410 10.00 -0.17 0.40
CA SER A 410 9.15 -0.27 1.58
C SER A 410 8.15 0.88 1.62
N THR A 411 6.86 0.55 1.68
CA THR A 411 5.78 1.54 1.68
C THR A 411 4.48 0.97 2.23
N ALA A 412 3.57 1.87 2.58
CA ALA A 412 2.16 1.59 2.78
C ALA A 412 1.27 2.23 1.69
N THR A 413 1.88 2.73 0.60
CA THR A 413 1.20 3.44 -0.50
C THR A 413 1.56 2.78 -1.83
N LEU A 414 0.69 1.88 -2.29
CA LEU A 414 0.93 0.97 -3.43
C LEU A 414 0.23 1.53 -4.69
N GLY A 415 0.97 2.23 -5.57
CA GLY A 415 0.43 2.79 -6.81
C GLY A 415 -0.20 1.72 -7.71
N CYS A 416 -1.32 2.04 -8.33
CA CYS A 416 -2.10 1.11 -9.18
C CYS A 416 -2.03 1.50 -10.67
N GLY A 417 -1.22 2.48 -11.02
CA GLY A 417 -1.09 2.98 -12.38
C GLY A 417 -2.40 3.52 -12.96
N THR A 418 -2.37 3.85 -14.22
CA THR A 418 -3.57 4.31 -14.95
C THR A 418 -4.68 3.25 -14.97
N TRP A 419 -4.35 1.99 -14.82
CA TRP A 419 -5.32 0.90 -14.66
C TRP A 419 -6.26 1.09 -13.47
N GLY A 420 -5.71 1.57 -12.35
CA GLY A 420 -6.46 1.90 -11.13
C GLY A 420 -6.76 3.39 -10.97
N GLY A 421 -6.56 4.21 -12.03
CA GLY A 421 -6.77 5.66 -11.99
C GLY A 421 -5.75 6.39 -11.11
N ASN A 422 -4.51 5.87 -11.04
CA ASN A 422 -3.40 6.46 -10.27
C ASN A 422 -2.32 7.03 -11.20
N SER A 423 -1.53 7.97 -10.69
CA SER A 423 -0.42 8.61 -11.42
C SER A 423 0.88 7.79 -11.43
N THR A 424 0.98 6.72 -10.65
CA THR A 424 2.15 5.84 -10.60
C THR A 424 1.76 4.38 -10.44
N THR A 425 2.58 3.47 -10.99
CA THR A 425 2.56 2.03 -10.74
C THR A 425 3.48 1.62 -9.59
N GLU A 426 4.33 2.54 -9.12
CA GLU A 426 5.38 2.23 -8.16
C GLU A 426 4.86 2.16 -6.71
N ASN A 427 5.65 1.53 -5.88
CA ASN A 427 5.61 1.70 -4.44
C ASN A 427 6.04 3.14 -4.14
N VAL A 428 5.14 3.97 -3.62
CA VAL A 428 5.47 5.38 -3.32
C VAL A 428 6.49 5.43 -2.18
N HIS A 429 7.69 5.94 -2.46
CA HIS A 429 8.81 6.00 -1.55
C HIS A 429 9.51 7.37 -1.66
N TRP A 430 10.64 7.59 -1.00
CA TRP A 430 11.31 8.88 -0.87
C TRP A 430 11.58 9.60 -2.21
N ARG A 431 11.83 8.89 -3.31
CA ARG A 431 12.05 9.51 -4.63
C ARG A 431 10.84 10.24 -5.19
N HIS A 432 9.64 9.90 -4.73
CA HIS A 432 8.41 10.61 -5.10
C HIS A 432 8.24 11.95 -4.36
N PHE A 433 9.11 12.21 -3.38
CA PHE A 433 9.11 13.43 -2.58
C PHE A 433 10.31 14.34 -2.87
N ILE A 434 10.92 14.21 -4.04
CA ILE A 434 11.93 15.11 -4.56
C ILE A 434 11.55 15.59 -5.96
N ASN A 435 11.89 16.85 -6.28
CA ASN A 435 12.00 17.34 -7.64
C ASN A 435 13.43 17.14 -8.13
N VAL A 436 13.60 16.96 -9.43
CA VAL A 436 14.93 16.78 -10.03
C VAL A 436 15.18 17.87 -11.06
N THR A 437 16.27 18.65 -10.85
CA THR A 437 16.79 19.56 -11.84
C THR A 437 17.85 18.86 -12.68
N TRP A 438 17.69 18.87 -13.97
CA TRP A 438 18.65 18.33 -14.93
C TRP A 438 19.56 19.44 -15.42
N VAL A 439 20.86 19.25 -15.27
CA VAL A 439 21.88 20.10 -15.87
C VAL A 439 22.50 19.30 -16.99
N ASN A 440 22.52 19.84 -18.18
CA ASN A 440 23.14 19.22 -19.36
C ASN A 440 24.33 20.03 -19.82
N GLU A 441 25.47 19.38 -20.00
CA GLU A 441 26.68 19.94 -20.55
C GLU A 441 26.92 19.35 -21.95
N PRO A 442 27.52 20.13 -22.89
CA PRO A 442 27.75 19.60 -24.21
C PRO A 442 28.71 18.41 -24.21
N VAL A 443 28.35 17.37 -24.91
CA VAL A 443 29.20 16.21 -25.21
C VAL A 443 29.44 16.09 -26.70
N ALA A 444 30.32 15.18 -27.12
CA ALA A 444 30.51 14.90 -28.52
C ALA A 444 29.17 14.57 -29.19
N PRO A 445 28.85 15.22 -30.34
CA PRO A 445 27.58 14.95 -31.00
C PRO A 445 27.49 13.50 -31.44
N TRP A 446 26.38 12.85 -31.10
CA TRP A 446 26.06 11.58 -31.71
C TRP A 446 25.71 11.79 -33.18
N THR A 447 26.24 10.91 -34.03
CA THR A 447 25.98 10.95 -35.48
C THR A 447 25.22 9.70 -35.86
N PHE A 448 24.18 9.84 -36.62
CA PHE A 448 23.47 8.73 -37.26
C PHE A 448 23.11 9.12 -38.70
N THR A 449 23.08 8.17 -39.57
CA THR A 449 22.63 8.35 -40.95
C THR A 449 21.17 7.94 -41.10
N ASP A 450 20.54 8.36 -42.19
CA ASP A 450 19.21 7.84 -42.52
C ASP A 450 19.19 6.32 -42.63
N GLU A 451 20.27 5.70 -43.09
CA GLU A 451 20.43 4.26 -43.18
C GLU A 451 20.43 3.59 -41.79
N ASP A 452 21.07 4.23 -40.80
CA ASP A 452 21.05 3.73 -39.39
C ASP A 452 19.64 3.71 -38.82
N MET A 453 18.80 4.68 -39.17
CA MET A 453 17.43 4.78 -38.68
C MET A 453 16.43 3.97 -39.50
N TRP A 454 16.58 4.02 -40.80
CA TRP A 454 15.55 3.55 -41.71
C TRP A 454 15.95 2.32 -42.52
N GLY A 455 17.21 1.90 -42.49
CA GLY A 455 17.76 0.86 -43.37
C GLY A 455 16.98 -0.45 -43.32
N ASP A 456 16.61 -0.94 -42.13
CA ASP A 456 15.82 -2.17 -41.99
C ASP A 456 14.37 -1.96 -42.39
N PHE A 457 13.80 -0.78 -42.19
CA PHE A 457 12.46 -0.46 -42.69
C PHE A 457 12.46 -0.41 -44.22
N TRP A 458 13.43 0.23 -44.84
CA TRP A 458 13.56 0.31 -46.27
C TRP A 458 13.81 -1.06 -46.93
N LYS A 459 14.62 -1.93 -46.29
CA LYS A 459 14.82 -3.31 -46.78
C LYS A 459 13.51 -4.09 -46.81
N LYS A 460 12.60 -3.83 -45.87
CA LYS A 460 11.34 -4.58 -45.74
C LYS A 460 10.21 -4.00 -46.60
N TYR A 461 10.12 -2.69 -46.72
CA TYR A 461 8.97 -1.99 -47.30
C TYR A 461 9.30 -1.10 -48.49
N GLY A 462 10.57 -1.00 -48.87
CA GLY A 462 11.04 -0.07 -49.90
C GLY A 462 11.31 1.33 -49.33
N LYS A 463 12.11 2.10 -50.07
CA LYS A 463 12.48 3.49 -49.72
C LYS A 463 11.44 4.46 -50.23
#